data_7009fcacb21cfe6d0a243aa12c65c3cc
#
_entry.id   7009fcacb21cfe6d0a243aa12c65c3cc
#
_cell.length_a   1.000
_cell.length_b   1.000
_cell.length_c   1.000
_cell.angle_alpha   90.00
_cell.angle_beta   90.00
_cell.angle_gamma   90.00
#
_symmetry.space_group_name_H-M   'P 1'
#
loop_
_entity.id
_entity.type
_entity.pdbx_description
1 polymer ?
#
loop_
_entity_poly.entity_id
_entity_poly.type
_entity_poly.pdbx_seq_one_letter_code
_entity_poly.pdbx_strand_id
1 'polypeptide(L)'
;MYLYPNNRKIFVNIWDTVANPKGVIQIIHGMSECGARYEQFAHYFNLKGYIVIANDHYGHNNSVEAYFGELPKEGFKIFAEDELFITNYINEVYKLPIHILG
;
A
#
# COMPACT_ATOMS: atom_id res chain seq x y z
N MET A 1 2.62 -6.78 6.82
CA MET A 1 1.50 -6.48 7.74
C MET A 1 0.19 -6.59 6.98
N TYR A 2 -0.87 -7.05 7.64
CA TYR A 2 -2.18 -7.18 7.00
C TYR A 2 -3.16 -6.17 7.59
N LEU A 3 -3.99 -5.58 6.71
CA LEU A 3 -5.13 -4.76 7.10
C LEU A 3 -6.39 -5.38 6.52
N TYR A 4 -7.55 -5.00 7.06
CA TYR A 4 -8.80 -5.69 6.73
C TYR A 4 -9.94 -4.71 6.38
N PRO A 5 -9.80 -3.93 5.29
CA PRO A 5 -10.90 -3.05 4.86
C PRO A 5 -12.12 -3.90 4.47
N ASN A 6 -13.27 -3.64 5.09
CA ASN A 6 -14.51 -4.37 4.83
C ASN A 6 -14.32 -5.88 4.87
N ASN A 7 -13.50 -6.37 5.81
CA ASN A 7 -13.17 -7.79 6.00
C ASN A 7 -12.38 -8.42 4.85
N ARG A 8 -11.86 -7.64 3.92
CA ARG A 8 -10.95 -8.15 2.90
C ARG A 8 -9.52 -8.12 3.45
N LYS A 9 -8.76 -9.18 3.20
CA LYS A 9 -7.39 -9.29 3.70
C LYS A 9 -6.44 -8.65 2.70
N ILE A 10 -5.81 -7.54 3.11
CA ILE A 10 -4.89 -6.77 2.26
C ILE A 10 -3.51 -6.74 2.92
N PHE A 11 -2.50 -7.18 2.20
CA PHE A 11 -1.12 -7.12 2.68
C PHE A 11 -0.54 -5.74 2.39
N VAL A 12 0.11 -5.15 3.40
CA VAL A 12 0.70 -3.81 3.28
C VAL A 12 2.20 -3.91 3.49
N ASN A 13 2.96 -3.45 2.51
CA ASN A 13 4.41 -3.35 2.59
C ASN A 13 4.76 -1.99 3.16
N ILE A 14 5.52 -1.96 4.26
CA ILE A 14 5.86 -0.74 4.96
C ILE A 14 7.37 -0.63 5.10
N TRP A 15 7.94 0.46 4.59
CA TRP A 15 9.36 0.79 4.74
C TRP A 15 9.43 2.08 5.54
N ASP A 16 9.50 1.95 6.87
CA ASP A 16 9.41 3.09 7.78
C ASP A 16 10.65 3.30 8.64
N THR A 17 11.78 2.72 8.26
CA THR A 17 13.04 2.90 8.99
C THR A 17 13.63 4.25 8.59
N VAL A 18 13.05 5.31 9.09
CA VAL A 18 13.42 6.69 8.79
C VAL A 18 13.43 7.49 10.09
N ALA A 19 14.55 8.12 10.41
CA ALA A 19 14.62 9.03 11.55
C ALA A 19 14.05 10.39 11.10
N ASN A 20 13.14 10.96 11.84
CA ASN A 20 12.54 12.27 11.53
C ASN A 20 11.92 12.33 10.13
N PRO A 21 10.92 11.50 9.84
CA PRO A 21 10.34 11.46 8.50
C PRO A 21 9.65 12.77 8.13
N LYS A 22 9.80 13.18 6.87
CA LYS A 22 9.18 14.40 6.32
C LYS A 22 7.77 14.16 5.82
N GLY A 23 7.45 12.93 5.46
CA GLY A 23 6.17 12.56 4.90
C GLY A 23 6.12 11.10 4.56
N VAL A 24 5.02 10.67 3.98
CA VAL A 24 4.79 9.29 3.56
C VAL A 24 4.48 9.27 2.08
N ILE A 25 5.08 8.32 1.36
CA ILE A 25 4.75 8.07 -0.04
C ILE A 25 3.91 6.80 -0.07
N GLN A 26 2.67 6.92 -0.53
CA GLN A 26 1.78 5.79 -0.72
C GLN A 26 1.79 5.43 -2.19
N ILE A 27 2.23 4.20 -2.50
CA ILE A 27 2.33 3.72 -3.88
C ILE A 27 1.09 2.90 -4.21
N ILE A 28 0.44 3.26 -5.32
CA ILE A 28 -0.68 2.52 -5.88
C ILE A 28 -0.16 1.85 -7.15
N HIS A 29 0.15 0.54 -7.07
CA HIS A 29 0.77 -0.16 -8.18
C HIS A 29 -0.27 -0.65 -9.19
N GLY A 30 0.21 -1.06 -10.38
CA GLY A 30 -0.65 -1.59 -11.42
C GLY A 30 -1.22 -2.96 -11.06
N MET A 31 -2.21 -3.39 -11.81
CA MET A 31 -2.97 -4.61 -11.50
C MET A 31 -2.15 -5.90 -11.54
N SER A 32 -1.09 -5.93 -12.33
CA SER A 32 -0.24 -7.10 -12.43
C SER A 32 1.01 -7.02 -11.57
N GLU A 33 1.08 -6.02 -10.70
CA GLU A 33 2.24 -5.79 -9.84
C GLU A 33 1.94 -6.14 -8.39
N CYS A 34 2.99 -6.19 -7.58
CA CYS A 34 2.84 -6.29 -6.12
C CYS A 34 3.72 -5.24 -5.45
N GLY A 35 3.35 -4.88 -4.21
CA GLY A 35 4.05 -3.83 -3.49
C GLY A 35 5.52 -4.11 -3.27
N ALA A 36 5.90 -5.39 -3.11
CA ALA A 36 7.29 -5.75 -2.86
C ALA A 36 8.25 -5.37 -3.99
N ARG A 37 7.73 -5.14 -5.21
CA ARG A 37 8.57 -4.71 -6.34
C ARG A 37 9.20 -3.35 -6.12
N TYR A 38 8.68 -2.58 -5.19
CA TYR A 38 9.13 -1.21 -4.95
C TYR A 38 10.18 -1.11 -3.86
N GLU A 39 10.82 -2.23 -3.47
CA GLU A 39 11.79 -2.22 -2.38
C GLU A 39 12.95 -1.26 -2.63
N GLN A 40 13.55 -1.28 -3.82
CA GLN A 40 14.66 -0.38 -4.13
C GLN A 40 14.21 1.07 -4.15
N PHE A 41 13.04 1.34 -4.72
CA PHE A 41 12.43 2.66 -4.70
C PHE A 41 12.24 3.13 -3.26
N ALA A 42 11.70 2.26 -2.41
CA ALA A 42 11.45 2.59 -1.02
C ALA A 42 12.73 2.92 -0.27
N HIS A 43 13.78 2.13 -0.46
CA HIS A 43 15.06 2.39 0.19
C HIS A 43 15.64 3.74 -0.24
N TYR A 44 15.52 4.07 -1.52
CA TYR A 44 15.98 5.36 -2.02
C TYR A 44 15.27 6.51 -1.30
N PHE A 45 13.94 6.44 -1.19
CA PHE A 45 13.17 7.50 -0.57
C PHE A 45 13.28 7.50 0.95
N ASN A 46 13.56 6.35 1.57
CA ASN A 46 13.91 6.33 3.00
C ASN A 46 15.14 7.19 3.26
N LEU A 47 16.14 7.13 2.37
CA LEU A 47 17.34 7.95 2.50
C LEU A 47 17.03 9.44 2.33
N LYS A 48 15.96 9.77 1.64
CA LYS A 48 15.52 11.17 1.46
C LYS A 48 14.61 11.66 2.57
N GLY A 49 14.29 10.81 3.54
CA GLY A 49 13.47 11.19 4.67
C GLY A 49 11.98 10.86 4.53
N TYR A 50 11.62 9.94 3.66
CA TYR A 50 10.23 9.55 3.45
C TYR A 50 9.98 8.10 3.84
N ILE A 51 8.86 7.88 4.53
CA ILE A 51 8.32 6.55 4.74
C ILE A 51 7.63 6.14 3.45
N VAL A 52 7.75 4.86 3.05
CA VAL A 52 7.10 4.37 1.83
C VAL A 52 6.16 3.23 2.20
N ILE A 53 4.96 3.26 1.65
CA ILE A 53 3.94 2.24 1.91
C ILE A 53 3.32 1.84 0.58
N ALA A 54 3.24 0.53 0.34
CA ALA A 54 2.64 -0.02 -0.87
C ALA A 54 1.90 -1.29 -0.49
N ASN A 55 0.60 -1.33 -0.76
CA ASN A 55 -0.18 -2.54 -0.50
C ASN A 55 -0.28 -3.41 -1.75
N ASP A 56 -0.52 -4.70 -1.55
CA ASP A 56 -0.90 -5.59 -2.64
C ASP A 56 -2.41 -5.48 -2.81
N HIS A 57 -2.87 -5.23 -4.04
CA HIS A 57 -4.31 -5.15 -4.29
C HIS A 57 -4.99 -6.49 -3.98
N TYR A 58 -6.25 -6.41 -3.56
CA TYR A 58 -7.04 -7.59 -3.29
C TYR A 58 -7.00 -8.53 -4.51
N GLY A 59 -6.71 -9.81 -4.26
CA GLY A 59 -6.57 -10.79 -5.33
C GLY A 59 -5.17 -10.85 -5.94
N HIS A 60 -4.21 -10.09 -5.44
CA HIS A 60 -2.85 -10.06 -5.96
C HIS A 60 -1.83 -10.41 -4.89
N ASN A 61 -0.84 -11.21 -5.25
CA ASN A 61 0.30 -11.58 -4.41
C ASN A 61 -0.13 -12.00 -3.00
N ASN A 62 0.32 -11.32 -1.96
CA ASN A 62 0.03 -11.68 -0.57
C ASN A 62 -1.41 -11.41 -0.14
N SER A 63 -2.21 -10.80 -1.00
CA SER A 63 -3.62 -10.54 -0.75
C SER A 63 -4.55 -11.53 -1.45
N VAL A 64 -4.00 -12.59 -2.06
CA VAL A 64 -4.78 -13.61 -2.74
C VAL A 64 -5.48 -14.50 -1.71
N GLU A 65 -6.79 -14.66 -1.86
CA GLU A 65 -7.58 -15.54 -1.00
C GLU A 65 -8.05 -16.79 -1.73
N ALA A 66 -8.24 -16.71 -3.05
CA ALA A 66 -8.67 -17.85 -3.86
C ALA A 66 -7.59 -18.24 -4.87
N TYR A 67 -7.29 -17.37 -5.83
CA TYR A 67 -6.23 -17.61 -6.78
C TYR A 67 -5.63 -16.28 -7.21
N PHE A 68 -4.36 -16.33 -7.63
CA PHE A 68 -3.61 -15.13 -7.98
C PHE A 68 -4.24 -14.43 -9.19
N GLY A 69 -4.37 -13.12 -9.08
CA GLY A 69 -4.96 -12.31 -10.14
C GLY A 69 -6.48 -12.28 -10.13
N GLU A 70 -7.11 -12.86 -9.10
CA GLU A 70 -8.55 -12.81 -8.97
C GLU A 70 -9.03 -11.36 -8.92
N LEU A 71 -10.08 -11.07 -9.70
CA LEU A 71 -10.64 -9.73 -9.74
C LEU A 71 -12.01 -9.73 -9.06
N PRO A 72 -12.23 -8.86 -8.06
CA PRO A 72 -13.53 -8.77 -7.41
C PRO A 72 -14.61 -8.36 -8.41
N LYS A 73 -15.84 -8.75 -8.12
CA LYS A 73 -16.98 -8.47 -9.00
C LYS A 73 -17.15 -6.97 -9.28
N GLU A 74 -16.85 -6.13 -8.30
CA GLU A 74 -17.00 -4.68 -8.40
C GLU A 74 -15.74 -3.98 -8.91
N GLY A 75 -14.68 -4.73 -9.18
CA GLY A 75 -13.50 -4.22 -9.85
C GLY A 75 -12.84 -3.04 -9.14
N PHE A 76 -12.69 -1.94 -9.86
CA PHE A 76 -11.94 -0.78 -9.37
C PHE A 76 -12.55 -0.10 -8.17
N LYS A 77 -13.85 -0.27 -7.93
CA LYS A 77 -14.47 0.29 -6.73
C LYS A 77 -13.85 -0.28 -5.47
N ILE A 78 -13.63 -1.59 -5.45
CA ILE A 78 -13.01 -2.25 -4.30
C ILE A 78 -11.56 -1.80 -4.14
N PHE A 79 -10.81 -1.69 -5.24
CA PHE A 79 -9.45 -1.20 -5.17
C PHE A 79 -9.40 0.22 -4.62
N ALA A 80 -10.32 1.09 -5.05
CA ALA A 80 -10.37 2.46 -4.55
C ALA A 80 -10.71 2.51 -3.07
N GLU A 81 -11.63 1.67 -2.61
CA GLU A 81 -11.98 1.58 -1.20
C GLU A 81 -10.79 1.12 -0.36
N ASP A 82 -10.05 0.14 -0.86
CA ASP A 82 -8.87 -0.36 -0.16
C ASP A 82 -7.80 0.71 -0.04
N GLU A 83 -7.55 1.45 -1.13
CA GLU A 83 -6.54 2.52 -1.11
C GLU A 83 -6.95 3.65 -0.17
N LEU A 84 -8.23 3.99 -0.14
CA LEU A 84 -8.72 5.00 0.80
C LEU A 84 -8.55 4.54 2.25
N PHE A 85 -8.84 3.27 2.51
CA PHE A 85 -8.64 2.70 3.84
C PHE A 85 -7.17 2.81 4.26
N ILE A 86 -6.25 2.49 3.34
CA ILE A 86 -4.81 2.58 3.60
C ILE A 86 -4.41 4.04 3.87
N THR A 87 -4.94 4.98 3.07
CA THR A 87 -4.64 6.41 3.24
C THR A 87 -5.07 6.88 4.64
N ASN A 88 -6.26 6.47 5.07
CA ASN A 88 -6.77 6.84 6.40
C ASN A 88 -5.91 6.22 7.50
N TYR A 89 -5.47 4.98 7.32
CA TYR A 89 -4.57 4.31 8.26
C TYR A 89 -3.25 5.08 8.39
N ILE A 90 -2.65 5.45 7.25
CA ILE A 90 -1.39 6.20 7.23
C ILE A 90 -1.56 7.52 7.97
N ASN A 91 -2.67 8.22 7.70
CA ASN A 91 -2.91 9.51 8.33
C ASN A 91 -3.02 9.39 9.84
N GLU A 92 -3.69 8.35 10.34
CA GLU A 92 -3.85 8.16 11.77
C GLU A 92 -2.56 7.75 12.47
N VAL A 93 -1.77 6.89 11.83
CA VAL A 93 -0.57 6.32 12.45
C VAL A 93 0.59 7.30 12.42
N TYR A 94 0.83 7.92 11.27
CA TYR A 94 2.03 8.73 11.07
C TYR A 94 1.79 10.22 11.23
N LYS A 95 0.59 10.71 10.91
CA LYS A 95 0.24 12.14 11.02
C LYS A 95 1.20 13.04 10.27
N LEU A 96 1.55 12.61 9.07
CA LEU A 96 2.49 13.31 8.19
C LEU A 96 1.82 13.54 6.84
N PRO A 97 2.34 14.51 6.04
CA PRO A 97 1.83 14.67 4.67
C PRO A 97 1.96 13.38 3.88
N ILE A 98 0.95 13.07 3.09
CA ILE A 98 0.91 11.86 2.27
C ILE A 98 1.00 12.26 0.80
N HIS A 99 1.95 11.63 0.09
CA HIS A 99 2.12 11.83 -1.35
C HIS A 99 1.73 10.53 -2.03
N ILE A 100 0.80 10.58 -2.97
CA ILE A 100 0.31 9.40 -3.66
C ILE A 100 1.00 9.30 -5.02
N LEU A 101 1.60 8.13 -5.29
CA LEU A 101 2.24 7.81 -6.55
C LEU A 101 1.45 6.69 -7.22
N GLY A 102 0.82 6.98 -8.34
CA GLY A 102 0.02 6.01 -9.06
C GLY A 102 0.68 5.50 -10.33
#